data_fdeb31667f65926ae5d149cfe6f08427
#
_entry.id   fdeb31667f65926ae5d149cfe6f08427
#
_cell.length_a   1.000
_cell.length_b   1.000
_cell.length_c   1.000
_cell.angle_alpha   90.00
_cell.angle_beta   90.00
_cell.angle_gamma   90.00
#
_symmetry.space_group_name_H-M   'P 1'
#
loop_
_entity.id
_entity.type
_entity.pdbx_description
1 polymer ?
#
loop_
_entity_poly.entity_id
_entity_poly.type
_entity_poly.pdbx_seq_one_letter_code
_entity_poly.pdbx_strand_id
1 'polypeptide(L)'
;MLERVVAIKNIGRFRNSIASPNPAFAKHTVMFGANAYGKTTFCAVVRSVQSGNVAPLLGRQTLGVSAIPDVDLLFTDGNRRLQDAVWSAVAPQISVFDGVFVSENVHSGDVVDVPHRRNLFRVIVGRAGVAL
;
A
#
# COMPACT_ATOMS: atom_id res chain seq x y z
N MET A 1 4.24 10.04 -9.67
CA MET A 1 2.82 9.79 -9.27
C MET A 1 2.45 8.38 -9.69
N LEU A 2 1.55 7.68 -8.96
CA LEU A 2 0.99 6.42 -9.43
C LEU A 2 0.04 6.73 -10.61
N GLU A 3 0.30 6.14 -11.76
CA GLU A 3 -0.48 6.36 -12.98
C GLU A 3 -1.50 5.25 -13.22
N ARG A 4 -1.13 4.01 -12.92
CA ARG A 4 -1.99 2.87 -13.23
C ARG A 4 -1.61 1.65 -12.41
N VAL A 5 -2.60 0.85 -12.05
CA VAL A 5 -2.41 -0.55 -11.66
C VAL A 5 -2.36 -1.39 -12.92
N VAL A 6 -1.23 -2.01 -13.20
CA VAL A 6 -1.07 -2.89 -14.37
C VAL A 6 -1.58 -4.29 -14.03
N ALA A 7 -1.14 -4.85 -12.91
CA ALA A 7 -1.58 -6.16 -12.44
C ALA A 7 -1.49 -6.26 -10.92
N ILE A 8 -2.42 -7.00 -10.32
CA ILE A 8 -2.34 -7.51 -8.95
C ILE A 8 -2.79 -8.97 -8.99
N LYS A 9 -1.93 -9.88 -8.54
CA LYS A 9 -2.20 -11.31 -8.58
C LYS A 9 -1.89 -11.97 -7.24
N ASN A 10 -2.68 -12.98 -6.91
CA ASN A 10 -2.50 -13.84 -5.74
C ASN A 10 -2.54 -13.10 -4.39
N ILE A 11 -3.27 -11.98 -4.30
CA ILE A 11 -3.43 -11.18 -3.08
C ILE A 11 -4.91 -11.00 -2.76
N GLY A 12 -5.39 -11.59 -1.67
CA GLY A 12 -6.78 -11.50 -1.24
C GLY A 12 -7.74 -11.92 -2.35
N ARG A 13 -8.61 -11.01 -2.78
CA ARG A 13 -9.55 -11.24 -3.89
C ARG A 13 -8.95 -11.03 -5.27
N PHE A 14 -7.79 -10.43 -5.37
CA PHE A 14 -7.08 -10.26 -6.64
C PHE A 14 -6.33 -11.54 -7.01
N ARG A 15 -7.10 -12.55 -7.47
CA ARG A 15 -6.50 -13.82 -7.91
C ARG A 15 -5.67 -13.63 -9.18
N ASN A 16 -6.22 -12.93 -10.16
CA ASN A 16 -5.54 -12.55 -11.40
C ASN A 16 -6.19 -11.28 -11.96
N SER A 17 -5.96 -10.15 -11.32
CA SER A 17 -6.48 -8.87 -11.76
C SER A 17 -5.44 -8.19 -12.65
N ILE A 18 -5.74 -8.17 -13.96
CA ILE A 18 -4.96 -7.47 -14.97
C ILE A 18 -5.83 -6.32 -15.45
N ALA A 19 -5.30 -5.10 -15.44
CA ALA A 19 -6.03 -3.96 -15.96
C ALA A 19 -6.30 -4.17 -17.45
N SER A 20 -7.57 -4.24 -17.80
CA SER A 20 -8.01 -4.04 -19.20
C SER A 20 -7.60 -2.61 -19.62
N PRO A 21 -7.45 -2.31 -20.93
CA PRO A 21 -6.77 -1.08 -21.38
C PRO A 21 -7.46 0.18 -20.86
N ASN A 22 -7.20 0.53 -19.64
CA ASN A 22 -7.56 1.75 -18.91
C ASN A 22 -8.41 1.58 -17.65
N PRO A 23 -8.32 2.51 -16.74
CA PRO A 23 -7.96 3.91 -16.83
C PRO A 23 -6.63 4.25 -16.14
N ALA A 24 -5.91 5.25 -16.67
CA ALA A 24 -4.87 5.94 -15.91
C ALA A 24 -5.50 6.74 -14.77
N PHE A 25 -4.83 6.80 -13.64
CA PHE A 25 -5.25 7.65 -12.54
C PHE A 25 -5.04 9.12 -12.90
N ALA A 26 -6.07 9.93 -12.70
CA ALA A 26 -5.96 11.38 -12.77
C ALA A 26 -5.32 11.92 -11.49
N LYS A 27 -5.02 13.24 -11.49
CA LYS A 27 -4.52 13.94 -10.30
C LYS A 27 -5.41 13.71 -9.07
N HIS A 28 -6.71 13.64 -9.28
CA HIS A 28 -7.72 13.27 -8.30
C HIS A 28 -8.53 12.10 -8.86
N THR A 29 -8.48 10.98 -8.19
CA THR A 29 -9.17 9.75 -8.59
C THR A 29 -9.95 9.19 -7.42
N VAL A 30 -11.22 8.92 -7.63
CA VAL A 30 -12.07 8.23 -6.66
C VAL A 30 -12.28 6.79 -7.11
N MET A 31 -11.93 5.85 -6.24
CA MET A 31 -12.17 4.43 -6.47
C MET A 31 -13.35 3.96 -5.60
N PHE A 32 -14.42 3.55 -6.26
CA PHE A 32 -15.58 2.97 -5.61
C PHE A 32 -15.54 1.44 -5.67
N GLY A 33 -16.04 0.82 -4.62
CA GLY A 33 -16.23 -0.64 -4.56
C GLY A 33 -17.04 -1.01 -3.33
N ALA A 34 -17.94 -1.99 -3.46
CA ALA A 34 -18.69 -2.53 -2.33
C ALA A 34 -17.74 -3.14 -1.27
N ASN A 35 -18.27 -3.46 -0.09
CA ASN A 35 -17.48 -4.12 0.95
C ASN A 35 -16.93 -5.46 0.44
N ALA A 36 -15.75 -5.81 0.90
CA ALA A 36 -15.00 -7.00 0.49
C ALA A 36 -14.52 -7.02 -0.99
N TYR A 37 -14.60 -5.91 -1.74
CA TYR A 37 -14.08 -5.83 -3.12
C TYR A 37 -12.59 -5.46 -3.22
N GLY A 38 -11.85 -5.59 -2.13
CA GLY A 38 -10.38 -5.49 -2.16
C GLY A 38 -9.80 -4.08 -1.89
N LYS A 39 -10.62 -3.08 -1.49
CA LYS A 39 -10.12 -1.74 -1.18
C LYS A 39 -8.96 -1.75 -0.17
N THR A 40 -9.15 -2.43 0.96
CA THR A 40 -8.11 -2.56 2.01
C THR A 40 -6.89 -3.35 1.52
N THR A 41 -7.10 -4.34 0.64
CA THR A 41 -6.01 -5.07 0.01
C THR A 41 -5.21 -4.16 -0.92
N PHE A 42 -5.87 -3.28 -1.68
CA PHE A 42 -5.21 -2.27 -2.50
C PHE A 42 -4.40 -1.28 -1.64
N CYS A 43 -4.97 -0.79 -0.53
CA CYS A 43 -4.20 0.03 0.43
C CYS A 43 -2.96 -0.69 0.96
N ALA A 44 -3.06 -1.99 1.25
CA ALA A 44 -1.91 -2.78 1.67
C ALA A 44 -0.84 -2.90 0.56
N VAL A 45 -1.24 -3.04 -0.71
CA VAL A 45 -0.30 -3.02 -1.85
C VAL A 45 0.43 -1.67 -1.93
N VAL A 46 -0.30 -0.56 -1.86
CA VAL A 46 0.29 0.78 -1.91
C VAL A 46 1.22 1.04 -0.72
N ARG A 47 0.85 0.58 0.47
CA ARG A 47 1.70 0.67 1.68
C ARG A 47 2.96 -0.20 1.55
N SER A 48 2.83 -1.37 0.95
CA SER A 48 3.97 -2.27 0.71
C SER A 48 4.99 -1.65 -0.25
N VAL A 49 4.56 -1.08 -1.38
CA VAL A 49 5.49 -0.41 -2.30
C VAL A 49 6.09 0.86 -1.71
N GLN A 50 5.37 1.56 -0.81
CA GLN A 50 5.88 2.71 -0.08
C GLN A 50 7.06 2.36 0.82
N SER A 51 6.92 1.29 1.61
CA SER A 51 7.87 0.93 2.66
C SER A 51 8.90 -0.14 2.22
N GLY A 52 8.63 -0.87 1.14
CA GLY A 52 9.35 -2.07 0.75
C GLY A 52 8.96 -3.32 1.56
N ASN A 53 8.12 -3.19 2.59
CA ASN A 53 7.71 -4.32 3.43
C ASN A 53 6.64 -5.16 2.72
N VAL A 54 6.97 -6.39 2.40
CA VAL A 54 6.09 -7.34 1.69
C VAL A 54 5.27 -8.25 2.63
N ALA A 55 5.60 -8.31 3.90
CA ALA A 55 4.94 -9.20 4.86
C ALA A 55 3.40 -9.04 4.89
N PRO A 56 2.83 -7.81 4.82
CA PRO A 56 1.38 -7.64 4.76
C PRO A 56 0.72 -8.24 3.51
N LEU A 57 1.45 -8.38 2.40
CA LEU A 57 0.95 -8.99 1.16
C LEU A 57 1.03 -10.51 1.23
N LEU A 58 2.13 -11.05 1.75
CA LEU A 58 2.29 -12.49 1.99
C LEU A 58 1.21 -13.00 2.94
N GLY A 59 0.92 -12.27 4.02
CA GLY A 59 -0.18 -12.58 4.95
C GLY A 59 -1.59 -12.48 4.34
N ARG A 60 -1.73 -11.91 3.13
CA ARG A 60 -2.99 -11.80 2.37
C ARG A 60 -2.99 -12.65 1.10
N GLN A 61 -2.14 -13.63 0.99
CA GLN A 61 -2.12 -14.53 -0.17
C GLN A 61 -3.51 -15.11 -0.44
N THR A 62 -3.88 -15.23 -1.72
CA THR A 62 -5.17 -15.78 -2.11
C THR A 62 -5.32 -17.22 -1.64
N LEU A 63 -6.41 -17.52 -0.95
CA LEU A 63 -6.67 -18.86 -0.45
C LEU A 63 -6.75 -19.90 -1.59
N GLY A 64 -6.11 -21.03 -1.36
CA GLY A 64 -6.06 -22.13 -2.33
C GLY A 64 -5.14 -21.90 -3.54
N VAL A 65 -4.27 -20.89 -3.46
CA VAL A 65 -3.25 -20.62 -4.47
C VAL A 65 -1.88 -20.72 -3.83
N SER A 66 -1.01 -21.56 -4.39
CA SER A 66 0.38 -21.71 -3.91
C SER A 66 1.34 -20.66 -4.49
N ALA A 67 0.91 -19.96 -5.56
CA ALA A 67 1.71 -18.92 -6.17
C ALA A 67 1.81 -17.69 -5.26
N ILE A 68 3.01 -17.14 -5.16
CA ILE A 68 3.29 -15.95 -4.37
C ILE A 68 2.64 -14.69 -4.97
N PRO A 69 2.42 -13.63 -4.17
CA PRO A 69 1.98 -12.33 -4.64
C PRO A 69 2.83 -11.77 -5.78
N ASP A 70 2.15 -11.26 -6.82
CA ASP A 70 2.75 -10.57 -7.97
C ASP A 70 1.99 -9.25 -8.18
N VAL A 71 2.72 -8.15 -8.29
CA VAL A 71 2.15 -6.81 -8.49
C VAL A 71 2.97 -6.06 -9.53
N ASP A 72 2.27 -5.35 -10.43
CA ASP A 72 2.88 -4.39 -11.35
C ASP A 72 2.11 -3.07 -11.27
N LEU A 73 2.79 -2.02 -10.86
CA LEU A 73 2.28 -0.67 -10.74
C LEU A 73 3.09 0.26 -11.66
N LEU A 74 2.40 1.05 -12.48
CA LEU A 74 3.02 2.07 -13.31
C LEU A 74 3.00 3.41 -12.59
N PHE A 75 4.17 4.00 -12.44
CA PHE A 75 4.39 5.36 -11.95
C PHE A 75 4.95 6.24 -13.08
N THR A 76 4.88 7.56 -12.92
CA THR A 76 5.45 8.54 -13.86
C THR A 76 6.94 8.35 -14.13
N ASP A 77 7.66 7.76 -13.19
CA ASP A 77 9.10 7.48 -13.22
C ASP A 77 9.43 5.99 -13.47
N GLY A 78 8.45 5.21 -13.93
CA GLY A 78 8.62 3.81 -14.30
C GLY A 78 7.83 2.82 -13.45
N ASN A 79 7.93 1.55 -13.80
CA ASN A 79 7.20 0.49 -13.13
C ASN A 79 7.82 0.13 -11.77
N ARG A 80 6.94 -0.22 -10.83
CA ARG A 80 7.30 -0.88 -9.57
C ARG A 80 6.68 -2.26 -9.58
N ARG A 81 7.52 -3.30 -9.58
CA ARG A 81 7.10 -4.69 -9.65
C ARG A 81 7.46 -5.43 -8.38
N LEU A 82 6.49 -6.18 -7.87
CA LEU A 82 6.71 -7.17 -6.83
C LEU A 82 6.79 -8.55 -7.50
N GLN A 83 7.94 -9.16 -7.47
CA GLN A 83 8.19 -10.53 -7.92
C GLN A 83 9.08 -11.23 -6.91
N ASP A 84 8.85 -12.52 -6.68
CA ASP A 84 9.62 -13.33 -5.72
C ASP A 84 9.73 -12.67 -4.33
N ALA A 85 8.64 -12.04 -3.89
CA ALA A 85 8.54 -11.30 -2.63
C ALA A 85 9.53 -10.12 -2.52
N VAL A 86 10.00 -9.56 -3.63
CA VAL A 86 10.91 -8.41 -3.66
C VAL A 86 10.35 -7.32 -4.59
N TRP A 87 10.34 -6.07 -4.12
CA TRP A 87 10.02 -4.91 -4.95
C TRP A 87 11.24 -4.49 -5.79
N SER A 88 11.03 -4.29 -7.09
CA SER A 88 12.07 -3.75 -7.98
C SER A 88 12.55 -2.36 -7.57
N ALA A 89 11.65 -1.56 -7.01
CA ALA A 89 11.93 -0.27 -6.39
C ALA A 89 10.79 0.13 -5.45
N VAL A 90 11.08 0.97 -4.46
CA VAL A 90 10.09 1.52 -3.52
C VAL A 90 9.59 2.89 -3.97
N ALA A 91 8.46 3.33 -3.40
CA ALA A 91 7.85 4.63 -3.68
C ALA A 91 7.61 5.39 -2.37
N PRO A 92 8.67 5.84 -1.66
CA PRO A 92 8.58 6.42 -0.33
C PRO A 92 7.79 7.73 -0.27
N GLN A 93 7.59 8.40 -1.42
CA GLN A 93 6.81 9.63 -1.56
C GLN A 93 5.30 9.43 -1.45
N ILE A 94 4.81 8.18 -1.44
CA ILE A 94 3.39 7.88 -1.23
C ILE A 94 3.05 7.99 0.25
N SER A 95 1.86 8.50 0.57
CA SER A 95 1.26 8.42 1.89
C SER A 95 -0.08 7.73 1.81
N VAL A 96 -0.32 6.78 2.71
CA VAL A 96 -1.60 6.05 2.79
C VAL A 96 -2.29 6.46 4.08
N PHE A 97 -3.46 7.07 3.94
CA PHE A 97 -4.33 7.44 5.06
C PHE A 97 -5.51 6.46 5.10
N ASP A 98 -5.43 5.47 5.98
CA ASP A 98 -6.43 4.43 6.17
C ASP A 98 -6.59 4.05 7.65
N GLY A 99 -7.40 3.04 7.95
CA GLY A 99 -7.61 2.57 9.32
C GLY A 99 -6.33 2.14 10.04
N VAL A 100 -5.33 1.64 9.32
CA VAL A 100 -4.02 1.30 9.90
C VAL A 100 -3.29 2.58 10.28
N PHE A 101 -3.26 3.58 9.39
CA PHE A 101 -2.67 4.89 9.71
C PHE A 101 -3.35 5.51 10.94
N VAL A 102 -4.67 5.46 11.00
CA VAL A 102 -5.43 6.00 12.14
C VAL A 102 -5.08 5.27 13.42
N SER A 103 -5.07 3.93 13.43
CA SER A 103 -4.73 3.13 14.61
C SER A 103 -3.30 3.33 15.11
N GLU A 104 -2.36 3.62 14.20
CA GLU A 104 -0.95 3.82 14.53
C GLU A 104 -0.62 5.26 14.94
N ASN A 105 -1.42 6.25 14.53
CA ASN A 105 -1.09 7.66 14.69
C ASN A 105 -2.12 8.47 15.49
N VAL A 106 -3.36 7.99 15.59
CA VAL A 106 -4.42 8.65 16.36
C VAL A 106 -4.61 7.91 17.67
N HIS A 107 -4.23 8.56 18.76
CA HIS A 107 -4.42 8.02 20.09
C HIS A 107 -5.88 8.20 20.53
N SER A 108 -6.52 7.10 20.90
CA SER A 108 -7.92 7.09 21.36
C SER A 108 -8.12 6.54 22.77
N GLY A 109 -7.04 6.44 23.58
CA GLY A 109 -7.06 5.84 24.91
C GLY A 109 -6.23 6.60 25.96
N ASP A 110 -6.30 6.15 27.20
CA ASP A 110 -5.62 6.79 28.34
C ASP A 110 -4.11 6.53 28.41
N VAL A 111 -3.61 5.53 27.68
CA VAL A 111 -2.19 5.14 27.69
C VAL A 111 -1.56 5.40 26.31
N VAL A 112 -0.50 6.20 26.31
CA VAL A 112 0.28 6.49 25.09
C VAL A 112 1.50 5.59 25.03
N ASP A 113 1.48 4.60 24.17
CA ASP A 113 2.60 3.70 23.93
C ASP A 113 3.77 4.37 23.18
N VAL A 114 4.96 3.79 23.33
CA VAL A 114 6.19 4.28 22.67
C VAL A 114 6.05 4.41 21.15
N PRO A 115 5.41 3.46 20.42
CA PRO A 115 5.14 3.61 18.98
C PRO A 115 4.30 4.85 18.65
N HIS A 116 3.24 5.13 19.42
CA HIS A 116 2.39 6.30 19.22
C HIS A 116 3.15 7.62 19.38
N ARG A 117 4.02 7.74 20.41
CA ARG A 117 4.85 8.93 20.61
C ARG A 117 5.77 9.19 19.39
N ARG A 118 6.42 8.14 18.89
CA ARG A 118 7.31 8.24 17.74
C ARG A 118 6.57 8.65 16.46
N ASN A 119 5.35 8.12 16.26
CA ASN A 119 4.53 8.43 15.09
C ASN A 119 3.94 9.85 15.16
N LEU A 120 3.59 10.33 16.36
CA LEU A 120 3.13 11.70 16.57
C LEU A 120 4.17 12.73 16.08
N PHE A 121 5.45 12.51 16.38
CA PHE A 121 6.54 13.37 15.89
C PHE A 121 6.64 13.35 14.35
N ARG A 122 6.40 12.20 13.71
CA ARG A 122 6.39 12.10 12.24
C ARG A 122 5.25 12.89 11.58
N VAL A 123 4.10 12.98 12.25
CA VAL A 123 2.94 13.74 11.76
C VAL A 123 3.15 15.23 11.94
N ILE A 124 3.68 15.66 13.10
CA ILE A 124 3.85 17.08 13.45
C ILE A 124 5.05 17.72 12.73
N VAL A 125 6.17 17.00 12.61
CA VAL A 125 7.44 17.58 12.13
C VAL A 125 7.72 17.24 10.67
N GLY A 126 6.96 16.32 10.07
CA GLY A 126 7.20 15.81 8.74
C GLY A 126 8.50 14.98 8.64
N ARG A 127 8.71 14.36 7.48
CA ARG A 127 9.91 13.53 7.25
C ARG A 127 11.24 14.30 7.28
N ALA A 128 11.21 15.60 7.04
CA ALA A 128 12.40 16.44 7.00
C ALA A 128 12.95 16.82 8.38
N GLY A 129 12.16 16.71 9.45
CA GLY A 129 12.56 17.08 10.81
C GLY A 129 13.14 15.95 11.65
N VAL A 130 13.28 14.74 11.12
CA VAL A 130 13.77 13.56 11.86
C VAL A 130 15.19 13.14 11.45
N ALA A 131 15.89 14.00 10.73
CA ALA A 131 17.34 13.86 10.50
C ALA A 131 18.09 14.57 11.62
N LEU A 132 18.17 13.94 12.78
CA LEU A 132 19.13 14.21 13.87
C LEU A 132 19.83 12.93 14.23
#